data_98c09fb19218c8254db0416498e36ae8
#
_entry.id   98c09fb19218c8254db0416498e36ae8
#
_cell.length_a   1.000
_cell.length_b   1.000
_cell.length_c   1.000
_cell.angle_alpha   90.00
_cell.angle_beta   90.00
_cell.angle_gamma   90.00
#
_symmetry.space_group_name_H-M   'P 1'
#
loop_
_entity.id
_entity.type
_entity.pdbx_description
1 polymer ?
#
loop_
_entity_poly.entity_id
_entity_poly.type
_entity_poly.pdbx_seq_one_letter_code
_entity_poly.pdbx_strand_id
1 'polypeptide(L)'
;PPLMHPIPRRTFVAATLAATPLAQLVGSGRSADRSRLILLGTAGGPTPKPNRAAPAQAIVVGDATYIIDCGNGVARQMTLAGLRLGQIQSVFLTHHHSDHNADYGNLLLLAWAADLNHRVNTFGPPPLVAMTRQFLELNAVDIRTRIADEGRPDLAPLIAPHEIVRGGVVFEDDNVRVTAA
;
A
#
# COMPACT_ATOMS: atom_id res chain seq x y z
N PRO A 1 -20.90 -59.99 46.93
CA PRO A 1 -20.67 -59.27 45.77
C PRO A 1 -21.96 -58.85 45.11
N PRO A 2 -22.17 -57.54 44.85
CA PRO A 2 -23.41 -57.07 44.26
C PRO A 2 -23.37 -57.29 42.74
N LEU A 3 -24.50 -57.72 42.23
CA LEU A 3 -24.79 -57.99 40.82
C LEU A 3 -24.88 -56.65 40.08
N MET A 4 -24.03 -56.56 39.02
CA MET A 4 -24.12 -55.44 38.09
C MET A 4 -25.30 -55.64 37.12
N HIS A 5 -26.26 -54.71 37.12
CA HIS A 5 -27.31 -54.66 36.11
C HIS A 5 -26.80 -54.06 34.82
N PRO A 6 -27.13 -54.61 33.63
CA PRO A 6 -26.72 -54.04 32.37
C PRO A 6 -27.50 -52.76 32.02
N ILE A 7 -26.79 -51.71 31.58
CA ILE A 7 -27.34 -50.45 31.13
C ILE A 7 -27.97 -50.65 29.74
N PRO A 8 -29.22 -50.24 29.50
CA PRO A 8 -29.83 -50.40 28.18
C PRO A 8 -29.18 -49.45 27.13
N ARG A 9 -28.84 -50.05 26.01
CA ARG A 9 -28.34 -49.30 24.82
C ARG A 9 -29.47 -48.41 24.30
N ARG A 10 -29.27 -47.09 24.37
CA ARG A 10 -30.11 -46.10 23.67
C ARG A 10 -29.76 -46.09 22.19
N THR A 11 -30.71 -46.48 21.37
CA THR A 11 -30.65 -46.38 19.91
C THR A 11 -30.82 -44.91 19.52
N PHE A 12 -29.76 -44.29 18.99
CA PHE A 12 -29.86 -42.98 18.39
C PHE A 12 -30.32 -43.14 16.93
N VAL A 13 -31.52 -42.64 16.62
CA VAL A 13 -31.98 -42.48 15.26
C VAL A 13 -31.36 -41.18 14.73
N ALA A 14 -30.38 -41.28 13.84
CA ALA A 14 -29.82 -40.14 13.12
C ALA A 14 -30.79 -39.74 12.02
N ALA A 15 -31.49 -38.62 12.19
CA ALA A 15 -32.23 -37.98 11.11
C ALA A 15 -31.25 -37.22 10.22
N THR A 16 -30.99 -37.75 9.04
CA THR A 16 -30.19 -37.06 8.00
C THR A 16 -31.06 -35.99 7.38
N LEU A 17 -30.90 -34.74 7.82
CA LEU A 17 -31.40 -33.59 7.09
C LEU A 17 -30.53 -33.39 5.86
N ALA A 18 -31.10 -33.67 4.68
CA ALA A 18 -30.49 -33.30 3.40
C ALA A 18 -30.47 -31.77 3.31
N ALA A 19 -29.30 -31.18 3.59
CA ALA A 19 -29.04 -29.78 3.29
C ALA A 19 -28.84 -29.63 1.78
N THR A 20 -29.82 -29.12 1.09
CA THR A 20 -29.64 -28.59 -0.27
C THR A 20 -28.61 -27.47 -0.20
N PRO A 21 -27.52 -27.51 -0.99
CA PRO A 21 -26.63 -26.38 -1.04
C PRO A 21 -27.39 -25.22 -1.71
N LEU A 22 -27.74 -24.22 -0.91
CA LEU A 22 -28.10 -22.92 -1.44
C LEU A 22 -26.81 -22.38 -2.09
N ALA A 23 -26.71 -22.55 -3.42
CA ALA A 23 -25.67 -21.89 -4.20
C ALA A 23 -25.90 -20.39 -4.00
N GLN A 24 -25.15 -19.81 -3.06
CA GLN A 24 -24.97 -18.38 -3.01
C GLN A 24 -24.31 -18.02 -4.36
N LEU A 25 -25.10 -17.44 -5.25
CA LEU A 25 -24.59 -16.57 -6.29
C LEU A 25 -23.87 -15.42 -5.55
N VAL A 26 -22.61 -15.65 -5.19
CA VAL A 26 -21.69 -14.56 -4.97
C VAL A 26 -21.53 -13.95 -6.35
N GLY A 27 -22.43 -13.01 -6.65
CA GLY A 27 -22.19 -12.10 -7.73
C GLY A 27 -20.82 -11.53 -7.51
N SER A 28 -19.89 -11.81 -8.42
CA SER A 28 -18.68 -11.04 -8.59
C SER A 28 -19.08 -9.65 -9.08
N GLY A 29 -19.83 -8.93 -8.23
CA GLY A 29 -19.90 -7.51 -8.32
C GLY A 29 -18.45 -7.07 -8.13
N ARG A 30 -17.76 -6.70 -9.22
CA ARG A 30 -16.67 -5.76 -9.15
C ARG A 30 -17.12 -4.77 -8.11
N SER A 31 -16.35 -4.63 -7.04
CA SER A 31 -16.52 -3.55 -6.07
C SER A 31 -16.27 -2.28 -6.87
N ALA A 32 -17.29 -1.93 -7.68
CA ALA A 32 -17.27 -0.80 -8.54
C ALA A 32 -17.14 0.42 -7.64
N ASP A 33 -16.03 1.12 -7.78
CA ASP A 33 -15.96 2.56 -7.72
C ASP A 33 -16.27 3.23 -6.38
N ARG A 34 -15.81 2.67 -5.27
CA ARG A 34 -15.70 3.47 -4.06
C ARG A 34 -14.27 3.94 -3.91
N SER A 35 -14.03 5.17 -4.35
CA SER A 35 -12.81 5.88 -3.96
C SER A 35 -12.76 5.99 -2.44
N ARG A 36 -11.62 5.69 -1.84
CA ARG A 36 -11.38 5.80 -0.39
C ARG A 36 -10.22 6.74 -0.15
N LEU A 37 -10.41 7.69 0.73
CA LEU A 37 -9.31 8.47 1.32
C LEU A 37 -8.93 7.82 2.65
N ILE A 38 -7.67 7.45 2.80
CA ILE A 38 -7.12 6.84 4.01
C ILE A 38 -6.06 7.79 4.57
N LEU A 39 -6.27 8.29 5.77
CA LEU A 39 -5.30 9.12 6.47
C LEU A 39 -4.27 8.19 7.13
N LEU A 40 -3.10 8.07 6.53
CA LEU A 40 -2.01 7.22 7.00
C LEU A 40 -1.23 7.88 8.15
N GLY A 41 -1.14 9.22 8.12
CA GLY A 41 -0.52 10.00 9.17
C GLY A 41 -1.03 11.42 9.19
N THR A 42 -1.20 11.97 10.40
CA THR A 42 -1.82 13.28 10.64
C THR A 42 -1.05 14.11 11.68
N ALA A 43 0.17 13.73 12.03
CA ALA A 43 1.03 14.56 12.88
C ALA A 43 1.50 15.78 12.10
N GLY A 44 1.74 16.89 12.78
CA GLY A 44 2.36 18.07 12.20
C GLY A 44 3.80 18.22 12.68
N GLY A 45 4.65 18.75 11.79
CA GLY A 45 6.05 19.06 12.06
C GLY A 45 6.98 17.83 12.07
N PRO A 46 8.31 18.08 12.01
CA PRO A 46 9.29 17.03 11.74
C PRO A 46 9.55 16.09 12.91
N THR A 47 9.18 16.50 14.13
CA THR A 47 9.42 15.68 15.33
C THR A 47 8.43 14.53 15.42
N PRO A 48 8.87 13.28 15.53
CA PRO A 48 7.99 12.14 15.71
C PRO A 48 7.04 12.28 16.90
N LYS A 49 5.81 11.82 16.74
CA LYS A 49 4.80 11.82 17.81
C LYS A 49 4.48 10.37 18.20
N PRO A 50 4.26 10.08 19.49
CA PRO A 50 4.06 8.71 19.96
C PRO A 50 2.74 8.08 19.47
N ASN A 51 1.74 8.88 19.18
CA ASN A 51 0.37 8.44 18.86
C ASN A 51 -0.11 8.82 17.45
N ARG A 52 0.75 9.44 16.63
CA ARG A 52 0.42 9.85 15.26
C ARG A 52 1.64 9.71 14.35
N ALA A 53 1.45 9.09 13.21
CA ALA A 53 2.46 9.09 12.15
C ALA A 53 2.53 10.46 11.45
N ALA A 54 3.67 10.74 10.83
CA ALA A 54 3.90 11.93 10.04
C ALA A 54 2.94 12.02 8.83
N PRO A 55 2.72 13.21 8.23
CA PRO A 55 1.74 13.41 7.18
C PRO A 55 1.91 12.44 6.01
N ALA A 56 0.87 11.68 5.72
CA ALA A 56 0.74 10.84 4.54
C ALA A 56 -0.72 10.45 4.34
N GLN A 57 -1.19 10.45 3.10
CA GLN A 57 -2.53 10.02 2.74
C GLN A 57 -2.47 9.05 1.57
N ALA A 58 -3.45 8.12 1.51
CA ALA A 58 -3.66 7.27 0.36
C ALA A 58 -5.07 7.50 -0.21
N ILE A 59 -5.15 7.70 -1.53
CA ILE A 59 -6.38 7.60 -2.29
C ILE A 59 -6.36 6.23 -2.95
N VAL A 60 -7.42 5.45 -2.74
CA VAL A 60 -7.56 4.10 -3.30
C VAL A 60 -8.78 4.06 -4.20
N VAL A 61 -8.57 3.67 -5.45
CA VAL A 61 -9.62 3.48 -6.46
C VAL A 61 -9.47 2.08 -7.04
N GLY A 62 -10.41 1.20 -6.74
CA GLY A 62 -10.25 -0.21 -7.06
C GLY A 62 -9.00 -0.80 -6.40
N ASP A 63 -8.09 -1.30 -7.23
CA ASP A 63 -6.77 -1.82 -6.80
C ASP A 63 -5.64 -0.77 -6.89
N ALA A 64 -5.89 0.38 -7.45
CA ALA A 64 -4.90 1.45 -7.61
C ALA A 64 -4.75 2.26 -6.31
N THR A 65 -3.51 2.54 -5.92
CA THR A 65 -3.19 3.34 -4.74
C THR A 65 -2.33 4.54 -5.14
N TYR A 66 -2.77 5.73 -4.76
CA TYR A 66 -2.10 7.01 -4.97
C TYR A 66 -1.72 7.60 -3.63
N ILE A 67 -0.45 7.92 -3.43
CA ILE A 67 0.07 8.41 -2.16
C ILE A 67 0.30 9.92 -2.24
N ILE A 68 -0.18 10.66 -1.26
CA ILE A 68 0.09 12.08 -1.07
C ILE A 68 0.92 12.23 0.20
N ASP A 69 2.12 12.75 0.03
CA ASP A 69 3.18 12.86 1.02
C ASP A 69 3.68 11.52 1.59
N CYS A 70 4.93 11.53 1.97
CA CYS A 70 5.68 10.37 2.42
C CYS A 70 6.40 10.68 3.73
N GLY A 71 5.64 11.09 4.72
CA GLY A 71 6.18 11.31 6.06
C GLY A 71 6.66 10.00 6.70
N ASN A 72 7.46 10.15 7.75
CA ASN A 72 8.09 9.00 8.41
C ASN A 72 7.09 7.93 8.81
N GLY A 73 7.36 6.68 8.41
CA GLY A 73 6.56 5.50 8.69
C GLY A 73 5.45 5.23 7.67
N VAL A 74 5.37 5.94 6.53
CA VAL A 74 4.29 5.80 5.54
C VAL A 74 4.09 4.36 5.08
N ALA A 75 5.15 3.63 4.76
CA ALA A 75 5.06 2.22 4.33
C ALA A 75 4.45 1.33 5.44
N ARG A 76 4.86 1.53 6.69
CA ARG A 76 4.28 0.83 7.83
C ARG A 76 2.79 1.15 8.01
N GLN A 77 2.41 2.43 7.87
CA GLN A 77 1.02 2.85 7.97
C GLN A 77 0.15 2.28 6.85
N MET A 78 0.67 2.18 5.62
CA MET A 78 0.00 1.48 4.52
C MET A 78 -0.27 0.02 4.88
N THR A 79 0.73 -0.68 5.39
CA THR A 79 0.58 -2.10 5.82
C THR A 79 -0.46 -2.25 6.93
N LEU A 80 -0.46 -1.37 7.93
CA LEU A 80 -1.46 -1.36 9.00
C LEU A 80 -2.88 -1.07 8.49
N ALA A 81 -3.00 -0.26 7.44
CA ALA A 81 -4.28 0.02 6.77
C ALA A 81 -4.72 -1.11 5.80
N GLY A 82 -3.97 -2.20 5.70
CA GLY A 82 -4.25 -3.31 4.78
C GLY A 82 -3.99 -2.99 3.31
N LEU A 83 -3.19 -1.95 3.01
CA LEU A 83 -2.78 -1.59 1.66
C LEU A 83 -1.53 -2.36 1.24
N ARG A 84 -1.48 -2.80 -0.01
CA ARG A 84 -0.32 -3.47 -0.58
C ARG A 84 0.62 -2.44 -1.21
N LEU A 85 1.88 -2.43 -0.78
CA LEU A 85 2.89 -1.51 -1.30
C LEU A 85 3.10 -1.67 -2.81
N GLY A 86 3.05 -2.90 -3.32
CA GLY A 86 3.18 -3.19 -4.74
C GLY A 86 2.04 -2.67 -5.63
N GLN A 87 0.99 -2.05 -5.06
CA GLN A 87 -0.13 -1.43 -5.80
C GLN A 87 -0.02 0.09 -5.93
N ILE A 88 1.07 0.69 -5.48
CA ILE A 88 1.31 2.13 -5.62
C ILE A 88 1.44 2.48 -7.10
N GLN A 89 0.54 3.33 -7.61
CA GLN A 89 0.56 3.83 -8.99
C GLN A 89 1.34 5.13 -9.12
N SER A 90 1.12 6.04 -8.17
CA SER A 90 1.80 7.34 -8.17
C SER A 90 1.99 7.86 -6.75
N VAL A 91 3.00 8.71 -6.60
CA VAL A 91 3.33 9.42 -5.36
C VAL A 91 3.38 10.91 -5.64
N PHE A 92 2.75 11.71 -4.80
CA PHE A 92 2.70 13.16 -4.91
C PHE A 92 3.28 13.77 -3.64
N LEU A 93 4.33 14.58 -3.77
CA LEU A 93 4.89 15.38 -2.67
C LEU A 93 4.38 16.80 -2.77
N THR A 94 3.72 17.27 -1.71
CA THR A 94 3.21 18.64 -1.65
C THR A 94 4.34 19.66 -1.54
N HIS A 95 5.35 19.35 -0.73
CA HIS A 95 6.55 20.17 -0.51
C HIS A 95 7.67 19.38 0.15
N HIS A 96 8.84 20.01 0.35
CA HIS A 96 10.05 19.33 0.83
C HIS A 96 10.36 19.49 2.32
N HIS A 97 9.38 19.74 3.18
CA HIS A 97 9.62 19.57 4.60
C HIS A 97 9.77 18.08 4.94
N SER A 98 10.64 17.78 5.90
CA SER A 98 11.01 16.39 6.22
C SER A 98 9.84 15.57 6.76
N ASP A 99 8.88 16.16 7.41
CA ASP A 99 7.66 15.46 7.84
C ASP A 99 6.76 15.04 6.67
N HIS A 100 6.95 15.59 5.47
CA HIS A 100 6.20 15.22 4.26
C HIS A 100 6.98 14.33 3.28
N ASN A 101 8.31 14.27 3.36
CA ASN A 101 9.12 13.55 2.37
C ASN A 101 10.21 12.64 2.94
N ALA A 102 10.34 12.52 4.28
CA ALA A 102 11.41 11.74 4.91
C ALA A 102 11.50 10.30 4.41
N ASP A 103 10.37 9.66 4.18
CA ASP A 103 10.31 8.27 3.72
C ASP A 103 9.95 8.13 2.22
N TYR A 104 10.08 9.21 1.42
CA TYR A 104 9.77 9.15 -0.01
C TYR A 104 10.53 8.04 -0.74
N GLY A 105 11.84 8.06 -0.70
CA GLY A 105 12.65 7.04 -1.35
C GLY A 105 12.50 5.68 -0.67
N ASN A 106 12.43 5.65 0.67
CA ASN A 106 12.25 4.44 1.44
C ASN A 106 10.91 3.74 1.11
N LEU A 107 9.82 4.47 0.88
CA LEU A 107 8.56 3.90 0.43
C LEU A 107 8.72 3.14 -0.89
N LEU A 108 9.42 3.73 -1.86
CA LEU A 108 9.65 3.13 -3.17
C LEU A 108 10.56 1.89 -3.09
N LEU A 109 11.59 1.94 -2.26
CA LEU A 109 12.48 0.79 -1.99
C LEU A 109 11.71 -0.37 -1.33
N LEU A 110 10.88 -0.06 -0.33
CA LEU A 110 10.07 -1.07 0.35
C LEU A 110 8.93 -1.61 -0.54
N ALA A 111 8.35 -0.77 -1.40
CA ALA A 111 7.38 -1.23 -2.39
C ALA A 111 8.01 -2.20 -3.40
N TRP A 112 9.22 -1.89 -3.87
CA TRP A 112 10.00 -2.78 -4.72
C TRP A 112 10.36 -4.10 -4.02
N ALA A 113 10.75 -4.04 -2.75
CA ALA A 113 10.98 -5.23 -1.93
C ALA A 113 9.69 -6.05 -1.69
N ALA A 114 8.53 -5.43 -1.81
CA ALA A 114 7.19 -6.04 -1.73
C ALA A 114 6.56 -6.28 -3.12
N ASP A 115 7.40 -6.65 -4.10
CA ASP A 115 7.03 -7.09 -5.45
C ASP A 115 6.38 -6.03 -6.35
N LEU A 116 6.66 -4.75 -6.13
CA LEU A 116 6.39 -3.71 -7.12
C LEU A 116 7.18 -4.04 -8.41
N ASN A 117 6.48 -4.25 -9.50
CA ASN A 117 7.06 -4.65 -10.79
C ASN A 117 6.60 -3.77 -11.97
N HIS A 118 5.98 -2.65 -11.68
CA HIS A 118 5.55 -1.66 -12.67
C HIS A 118 6.11 -0.28 -12.32
N ARG A 119 6.01 0.63 -13.28
CA ARG A 119 6.52 1.99 -13.14
C ARG A 119 5.61 2.81 -12.22
N VAL A 120 6.21 3.49 -11.24
CA VAL A 120 5.57 4.46 -10.35
C VAL A 120 5.97 5.86 -10.79
N ASN A 121 4.99 6.68 -11.13
CA ASN A 121 5.22 8.10 -11.38
C ASN A 121 5.27 8.85 -10.05
N THR A 122 6.25 9.71 -9.86
CA THR A 122 6.35 10.54 -8.66
C THR A 122 6.36 12.01 -9.04
N PHE A 123 5.62 12.81 -8.32
CA PHE A 123 5.39 14.22 -8.62
C PHE A 123 5.69 15.08 -7.41
N GLY A 124 6.32 16.22 -7.61
CA GLY A 124 6.61 17.15 -6.52
C GLY A 124 7.41 18.35 -7.02
N PRO A 125 7.67 19.34 -6.16
CA PRO A 125 8.50 20.47 -6.55
C PRO A 125 9.96 20.07 -6.76
N PRO A 126 10.76 20.88 -7.48
CA PRO A 126 12.21 20.69 -7.51
C PRO A 126 12.81 20.75 -6.09
N PRO A 127 13.83 19.92 -5.76
CA PRO A 127 14.65 19.09 -6.65
C PRO A 127 14.31 17.57 -6.60
N LEU A 128 13.07 17.18 -6.86
CA LEU A 128 12.59 15.79 -6.72
C LEU A 128 13.43 14.79 -7.56
N VAL A 129 13.81 15.17 -8.80
CA VAL A 129 14.65 14.32 -9.67
C VAL A 129 16.01 14.05 -9.02
N ALA A 130 16.64 15.08 -8.48
CA ALA A 130 17.93 14.95 -7.81
C ALA A 130 17.82 14.11 -6.51
N MET A 131 16.76 14.31 -5.74
CA MET A 131 16.47 13.53 -4.53
C MET A 131 16.30 12.03 -4.84
N THR A 132 15.53 11.72 -5.88
CA THR A 132 15.34 10.33 -6.34
C THR A 132 16.66 9.67 -6.70
N ARG A 133 17.48 10.34 -7.52
CA ARG A 133 18.81 9.84 -7.90
C ARG A 133 19.69 9.59 -6.69
N GLN A 134 19.80 10.58 -5.80
CA GLN A 134 20.63 10.48 -4.58
C GLN A 134 20.17 9.35 -3.66
N PHE A 135 18.87 9.14 -3.55
CA PHE A 135 18.32 8.02 -2.76
C PHE A 135 18.73 6.67 -3.36
N LEU A 136 18.63 6.50 -4.68
CA LEU A 136 19.07 5.28 -5.36
C LEU A 136 20.57 5.03 -5.21
N GLU A 137 21.39 6.08 -5.32
CA GLU A 137 22.82 6.02 -5.09
C GLU A 137 23.14 5.60 -3.63
N LEU A 138 22.47 6.20 -2.65
CA LEU A 138 22.63 5.86 -1.23
C LEU A 138 22.32 4.39 -0.94
N ASN A 139 21.31 3.83 -1.58
CA ASN A 139 20.85 2.46 -1.37
C ASN A 139 21.41 1.47 -2.40
N ALA A 140 22.38 1.88 -3.22
CA ALA A 140 22.88 1.06 -4.32
C ALA A 140 23.46 -0.28 -3.90
N VAL A 141 23.98 -0.42 -2.68
CA VAL A 141 24.48 -1.71 -2.17
C VAL A 141 23.32 -2.69 -1.97
N ASP A 142 22.28 -2.28 -1.23
CA ASP A 142 21.10 -3.13 -0.98
C ASP A 142 20.39 -3.51 -2.29
N ILE A 143 20.20 -2.52 -3.19
CA ILE A 143 19.56 -2.74 -4.49
C ILE A 143 20.32 -3.78 -5.30
N ARG A 144 21.64 -3.64 -5.47
CA ARG A 144 22.45 -4.61 -6.24
C ARG A 144 22.45 -6.00 -5.60
N THR A 145 22.54 -6.07 -4.27
CA THR A 145 22.50 -7.35 -3.52
C THR A 145 21.19 -8.08 -3.79
N ARG A 146 20.05 -7.40 -3.68
CA ARG A 146 18.74 -8.03 -3.92
C ARG A 146 18.51 -8.40 -5.38
N ILE A 147 19.04 -7.64 -6.34
CA ILE A 147 19.01 -8.02 -7.75
C ILE A 147 19.80 -9.33 -7.94
N ALA A 148 20.99 -9.44 -7.35
CA ALA A 148 21.84 -10.62 -7.50
C ALA A 148 21.28 -11.86 -6.78
N ASP A 149 20.78 -11.69 -5.55
CA ASP A 149 20.38 -12.80 -4.68
C ASP A 149 18.93 -13.24 -4.90
N GLU A 150 18.03 -12.29 -5.21
CA GLU A 150 16.60 -12.52 -5.30
C GLU A 150 16.07 -12.46 -6.76
N GLY A 151 16.91 -12.06 -7.72
CA GLY A 151 16.49 -11.92 -9.13
C GLY A 151 15.51 -10.79 -9.38
N ARG A 152 15.49 -9.76 -8.53
CA ARG A 152 14.58 -8.62 -8.68
C ARG A 152 14.91 -7.80 -9.93
N PRO A 153 13.92 -7.17 -10.58
CA PRO A 153 14.20 -6.18 -11.64
C PRO A 153 14.94 -4.99 -11.05
N ASP A 154 15.69 -4.26 -11.87
CA ASP A 154 16.31 -3.00 -11.43
C ASP A 154 15.25 -2.00 -10.96
N LEU A 155 15.50 -1.36 -9.81
CA LEU A 155 14.59 -0.38 -9.24
C LEU A 155 14.58 0.95 -9.99
N ALA A 156 15.74 1.39 -10.51
CA ALA A 156 15.87 2.72 -11.10
C ALA A 156 14.87 2.99 -12.24
N PRO A 157 14.65 2.09 -13.21
CA PRO A 157 13.68 2.33 -14.29
C PRO A 157 12.22 2.27 -13.85
N LEU A 158 11.94 1.71 -12.65
CA LEU A 158 10.59 1.66 -12.08
C LEU A 158 10.15 2.98 -11.44
N ILE A 159 11.06 3.94 -11.25
CA ILE A 159 10.74 5.24 -10.66
C ILE A 159 10.82 6.33 -11.71
N ALA A 160 9.74 7.07 -11.90
CA ALA A 160 9.66 8.18 -12.85
C ALA A 160 9.37 9.50 -12.14
N PRO A 161 10.40 10.26 -11.72
CA PRO A 161 10.19 11.54 -11.06
C PRO A 161 9.88 12.66 -12.07
N HIS A 162 8.86 13.47 -11.72
CA HIS A 162 8.38 14.62 -12.47
C HIS A 162 8.37 15.86 -11.57
N GLU A 163 9.09 16.89 -11.95
CA GLU A 163 9.12 18.14 -11.18
C GLU A 163 8.01 19.08 -11.63
N ILE A 164 7.24 19.55 -10.65
CA ILE A 164 6.13 20.48 -10.86
C ILE A 164 6.58 21.89 -10.50
N VAL A 165 6.66 22.75 -11.50
CA VAL A 165 7.13 24.15 -11.36
C VAL A 165 6.02 25.18 -11.53
N ARG A 166 4.82 24.75 -11.89
CA ARG A 166 3.63 25.62 -12.04
C ARG A 166 2.35 24.80 -11.86
N GLY A 167 1.27 25.48 -11.46
CA GLY A 167 -0.05 24.90 -11.32
C GLY A 167 -0.66 24.36 -12.61
N GLY A 168 -1.69 23.59 -12.49
CA GLY A 168 -2.42 22.94 -13.57
C GLY A 168 -2.57 21.44 -13.37
N VAL A 169 -2.96 20.71 -14.43
CA VAL A 169 -3.05 19.25 -14.39
C VAL A 169 -1.62 18.68 -14.40
N VAL A 170 -1.31 17.88 -13.37
CA VAL A 170 0.01 17.26 -13.21
C VAL A 170 0.00 15.76 -13.50
N PHE A 171 -1.16 15.12 -13.35
CA PHE A 171 -1.34 13.70 -13.63
C PHE A 171 -2.80 13.40 -13.96
N GLU A 172 -3.03 12.47 -14.88
CA GLU A 172 -4.36 11.96 -15.20
C GLU A 172 -4.23 10.50 -15.69
N ASP A 173 -5.10 9.65 -15.19
CA ASP A 173 -5.30 8.28 -15.66
C ASP A 173 -6.80 7.95 -15.67
N ASP A 174 -7.15 6.67 -15.87
CA ASP A 174 -8.56 6.23 -15.91
C ASP A 174 -9.29 6.37 -14.56
N ASN A 175 -8.56 6.57 -13.46
CA ASN A 175 -9.11 6.58 -12.10
C ASN A 175 -9.14 7.97 -11.47
N VAL A 176 -8.11 8.78 -11.73
CA VAL A 176 -7.92 10.06 -11.04
C VAL A 176 -7.38 11.14 -11.98
N ARG A 177 -7.75 12.37 -11.67
CA ARG A 177 -7.12 13.57 -12.22
C ARG A 177 -6.58 14.41 -11.09
N VAL A 178 -5.29 14.72 -11.13
CA VAL A 178 -4.59 15.47 -10.09
C VAL A 178 -4.15 16.81 -10.64
N THR A 179 -4.46 17.87 -9.90
CA THR A 179 -4.06 19.24 -10.21
C THR A 179 -3.22 19.82 -9.08
N ALA A 180 -2.20 20.60 -9.44
CA ALA A 180 -1.46 21.45 -8.52
C ALA A 180 -1.95 22.90 -8.62
N ALA A 181 -1.95 23.64 -7.51
CA ALA A 181 -2.29 25.05 -7.42
C ALA A 181 -1.11 25.88 -6.92
#